data_6b312af45f6febb3f0c24516646d021f
#
_entry.id   6b312af45f6febb3f0c24516646d021f
#
_cell.length_a   1.000
_cell.length_b   1.000
_cell.length_c   1.000
_cell.angle_alpha   90.00
_cell.angle_beta   90.00
_cell.angle_gamma   90.00
#
_symmetry.space_group_name_H-M   'P 1'
#
loop_
_entity.id
_entity.type
_entity.pdbx_description
1 polymer ?
#
loop_
_entity_poly.entity_id
_entity_poly.type
_entity_poly.pdbx_seq_one_letter_code
_entity_poly.pdbx_strand_id
1 'polypeptide(L)'
;MKKITFAPDVNIRTVARGTPGFSGADLANLVNESALLAARKNKKIVTMIDFEESRDKVAFGTERRSAVMTEDEIKLTAYHEAGHALCSLNLPASMPIHKATIIPRGRALGMVMYLPEKDIISVTREEYEARMVSALGGRVAEEIIFGRDKVTSGASSDIQQVTKTAREMVTQFG
;
A
#
# COMPACT_ATOMS: atom_id res chain seq x y z
N MET A 1 -23.68 4.87 4.99
CA MET A 1 -24.11 4.64 3.60
C MET A 1 -25.57 5.01 3.29
N LYS A 2 -26.50 5.04 4.23
CA LYS A 2 -27.94 5.30 3.96
C LYS A 2 -28.29 6.66 3.30
N LYS A 3 -27.37 7.61 3.19
CA LYS A 3 -27.64 8.97 2.68
C LYS A 3 -26.93 9.30 1.36
N ILE A 4 -26.23 8.35 0.75
CA ILE A 4 -25.40 8.59 -0.44
C ILE A 4 -25.83 7.61 -1.54
N THR A 5 -25.97 8.09 -2.76
CA THR A 5 -26.31 7.28 -3.92
C THR A 5 -25.05 6.68 -4.52
N PHE A 6 -25.05 5.36 -4.69
CA PHE A 6 -23.93 4.58 -5.26
C PHE A 6 -24.26 4.09 -6.66
N ALA A 7 -23.23 4.02 -7.48
CA ALA A 7 -23.32 3.38 -8.79
C ALA A 7 -23.39 1.84 -8.64
N PRO A 8 -23.94 1.14 -9.64
CA PRO A 8 -24.06 -0.34 -9.59
C PRO A 8 -22.71 -1.08 -9.53
N ASP A 9 -21.62 -0.45 -9.89
CA ASP A 9 -20.25 -1.00 -9.83
C ASP A 9 -19.69 -1.07 -8.42
N VAL A 10 -20.32 -0.40 -7.43
CA VAL A 10 -19.83 -0.36 -6.05
C VAL A 10 -20.07 -1.69 -5.35
N ASN A 11 -18.98 -2.44 -5.15
CA ASN A 11 -19.00 -3.68 -4.39
C ASN A 11 -18.61 -3.43 -2.93
N ILE A 12 -19.59 -3.42 -2.03
CA ILE A 12 -19.40 -3.15 -0.60
C ILE A 12 -18.45 -4.17 0.06
N ARG A 13 -18.48 -5.44 -0.38
CA ARG A 13 -17.55 -6.46 0.13
C ARG A 13 -16.11 -6.15 -0.23
N THR A 14 -15.86 -5.70 -1.45
CA THR A 14 -14.52 -5.28 -1.90
C THR A 14 -14.04 -4.07 -1.11
N VAL A 15 -14.93 -3.08 -0.87
CA VAL A 15 -14.60 -1.93 -0.01
C VAL A 15 -14.24 -2.39 1.41
N ALA A 16 -15.05 -3.27 2.02
CA ALA A 16 -14.81 -3.77 3.37
C ALA A 16 -13.48 -4.56 3.46
N ARG A 17 -13.20 -5.44 2.50
CA ARG A 17 -11.92 -6.17 2.43
C ARG A 17 -10.72 -5.26 2.22
N GLY A 18 -10.90 -4.16 1.52
CA GLY A 18 -9.85 -3.16 1.28
C GLY A 18 -9.59 -2.21 2.46
N THR A 19 -10.27 -2.38 3.60
CA THR A 19 -10.16 -1.50 4.77
C THR A 19 -9.86 -2.28 6.07
N PRO A 20 -8.83 -3.18 6.08
CA PRO A 20 -8.46 -3.89 7.30
C PRO A 20 -8.04 -2.89 8.38
N GLY A 21 -8.50 -3.12 9.62
CA GLY A 21 -8.17 -2.27 10.77
C GLY A 21 -8.92 -0.93 10.84
N PHE A 22 -9.79 -0.61 9.88
CA PHE A 22 -10.61 0.61 9.96
C PHE A 22 -11.64 0.50 11.06
N SER A 23 -11.73 1.52 11.91
CA SER A 23 -12.84 1.69 12.85
C SER A 23 -14.12 2.11 12.12
N GLY A 24 -15.25 2.06 12.84
CA GLY A 24 -16.51 2.59 12.30
C GLY A 24 -16.42 4.08 11.90
N ALA A 25 -15.60 4.88 12.60
CA ALA A 25 -15.35 6.27 12.27
C ALA A 25 -14.54 6.41 10.97
N ASP A 26 -13.52 5.56 10.76
CA ASP A 26 -12.72 5.56 9.53
C ASP A 26 -13.58 5.16 8.32
N LEU A 27 -14.44 4.16 8.48
CA LEU A 27 -15.40 3.76 7.44
C LEU A 27 -16.39 4.86 7.10
N ALA A 28 -16.90 5.58 8.11
CA ALA A 28 -17.78 6.72 7.90
C ALA A 28 -17.05 7.86 7.17
N ASN A 29 -15.79 8.12 7.56
CA ASN A 29 -14.93 9.09 6.89
C ASN A 29 -14.66 8.68 5.44
N LEU A 30 -14.35 7.41 5.17
CA LEU A 30 -14.15 6.89 3.82
C LEU A 30 -15.37 7.14 2.92
N VAL A 31 -16.57 6.84 3.42
CA VAL A 31 -17.83 7.08 2.68
C VAL A 31 -18.02 8.56 2.39
N ASN A 32 -17.75 9.44 3.36
CA ASN A 32 -17.84 10.89 3.21
C ASN A 32 -16.81 11.42 2.20
N GLU A 33 -15.55 10.99 2.29
CA GLU A 33 -14.48 11.37 1.35
C GLU A 33 -14.81 10.91 -0.08
N SER A 34 -15.38 9.72 -0.25
CA SER A 34 -15.80 9.22 -1.57
C SER A 34 -16.91 10.09 -2.17
N ALA A 35 -17.86 10.54 -1.37
CA ALA A 35 -18.91 11.46 -1.82
C ALA A 35 -18.33 12.85 -2.18
N LEU A 36 -17.43 13.37 -1.37
CA LEU A 36 -16.74 14.64 -1.65
C LEU A 36 -15.90 14.56 -2.93
N LEU A 37 -15.22 13.44 -3.15
CA LEU A 37 -14.43 13.22 -4.36
C LEU A 37 -15.31 13.15 -5.61
N ALA A 38 -16.44 12.41 -5.55
CA ALA A 38 -17.42 12.36 -6.63
C ALA A 38 -17.98 13.76 -6.93
N ALA A 39 -18.32 14.53 -5.91
CA ALA A 39 -18.80 15.91 -6.07
C ALA A 39 -17.75 16.82 -6.73
N ARG A 40 -16.47 16.72 -6.35
CA ARG A 40 -15.37 17.46 -7.00
C ARG A 40 -15.20 17.10 -8.48
N LYS A 41 -15.53 15.86 -8.85
CA LYS A 41 -15.54 15.38 -10.24
C LYS A 41 -16.87 15.68 -10.97
N ASN A 42 -17.75 16.49 -10.38
CA ASN A 42 -19.10 16.81 -10.88
C ASN A 42 -20.00 15.58 -11.13
N LYS A 43 -19.78 14.50 -10.37
CA LYS A 43 -20.62 13.30 -10.42
C LYS A 43 -21.80 13.41 -9.46
N LYS A 44 -22.93 12.85 -9.82
CA LYS A 44 -24.14 12.77 -8.97
C LYS A 44 -24.21 11.51 -8.12
N ILE A 45 -23.38 10.51 -8.44
CA ILE A 45 -23.33 9.20 -7.79
C ILE A 45 -21.87 8.83 -7.53
N VAL A 46 -21.63 8.07 -6.48
CA VAL A 46 -20.30 7.58 -6.10
C VAL A 46 -20.01 6.26 -6.82
N THR A 47 -18.88 6.14 -7.50
CA THR A 47 -18.44 4.94 -8.20
C THR A 47 -17.40 4.17 -7.38
N MET A 48 -17.09 2.92 -7.78
CA MET A 48 -16.05 2.12 -7.11
C MET A 48 -14.67 2.81 -7.14
N ILE A 49 -14.33 3.48 -8.23
CA ILE A 49 -13.09 4.25 -8.36
C ILE A 49 -13.00 5.38 -7.32
N ASP A 50 -14.12 6.06 -7.04
CA ASP A 50 -14.14 7.12 -6.03
C ASP A 50 -13.90 6.55 -4.62
N PHE A 51 -14.37 5.32 -4.34
CA PHE A 51 -14.04 4.60 -3.10
C PHE A 51 -12.56 4.22 -3.01
N GLU A 52 -11.97 3.69 -4.08
CA GLU A 52 -10.57 3.30 -4.10
C GLU A 52 -9.64 4.49 -3.90
N GLU A 53 -9.85 5.57 -4.63
CA GLU A 53 -9.06 6.81 -4.48
C GLU A 53 -9.22 7.42 -3.07
N SER A 54 -10.43 7.40 -2.51
CA SER A 54 -10.69 7.92 -1.17
C SER A 54 -10.11 7.03 -0.08
N ARG A 55 -10.13 5.70 -0.26
CA ARG A 55 -9.47 4.76 0.64
C ARG A 55 -7.98 5.04 0.70
N ASP A 56 -7.35 5.21 -0.45
CA ASP A 56 -5.92 5.52 -0.52
C ASP A 56 -5.60 6.84 0.18
N LYS A 57 -6.47 7.86 0.01
CA LYS A 57 -6.34 9.14 0.71
C LYS A 57 -6.47 8.98 2.23
N VAL A 58 -7.43 8.20 2.71
CA VAL A 58 -7.67 7.98 4.15
C VAL A 58 -6.55 7.15 4.77
N ALA A 59 -6.10 6.10 4.08
CA ALA A 59 -5.08 5.17 4.60
C ALA A 59 -3.66 5.72 4.51
N PHE A 60 -3.30 6.44 3.44
CA PHE A 60 -1.92 6.82 3.11
C PHE A 60 -1.70 8.32 2.96
N GLY A 61 -2.76 9.12 3.09
CA GLY A 61 -2.71 10.56 2.90
C GLY A 61 -2.97 11.02 1.45
N THR A 62 -3.04 12.33 1.28
CA THR A 62 -3.28 12.95 -0.03
C THR A 62 -2.12 12.75 -0.99
N GLU A 63 -2.43 12.60 -2.27
CA GLU A 63 -1.42 12.63 -3.34
C GLU A 63 -0.68 13.97 -3.34
N ARG A 64 0.64 13.90 -3.40
CA ARG A 64 1.50 15.08 -3.52
C ARG A 64 1.80 15.36 -5.00
N ARG A 65 0.77 15.75 -5.76
CA ARG A 65 0.91 16.05 -7.19
C ARG A 65 1.85 17.22 -7.51
N SER A 66 2.11 18.07 -6.51
CA SER A 66 3.07 19.17 -6.60
C SER A 66 4.50 18.78 -6.27
N ALA A 67 4.75 17.51 -5.87
CA ALA A 67 6.11 17.04 -5.66
C ALA A 67 6.84 16.97 -7.03
N VAL A 68 7.86 17.79 -7.15
CA VAL A 68 8.73 17.76 -8.34
C VAL A 68 9.78 16.69 -8.08
N MET A 69 9.66 15.57 -8.77
CA MET A 69 10.68 14.51 -8.77
C MET A 69 11.46 14.60 -10.07
N THR A 70 12.77 14.40 -9.96
CA THR A 70 13.63 14.26 -11.13
C THR A 70 13.36 12.90 -11.82
N GLU A 71 13.74 12.79 -13.10
CA GLU A 71 13.60 11.51 -13.83
C GLU A 71 14.35 10.37 -13.14
N ASP A 72 15.53 10.67 -12.56
CA ASP A 72 16.31 9.67 -11.82
C ASP A 72 15.62 9.23 -10.53
N GLU A 73 14.97 10.14 -9.80
CA GLU A 73 14.17 9.80 -8.60
C GLU A 73 12.93 8.99 -8.97
N ILE A 74 12.25 9.33 -10.07
CA ILE A 74 11.11 8.55 -10.58
C ILE A 74 11.57 7.13 -10.93
N LYS A 75 12.66 7.01 -11.66
CA LYS A 75 13.26 5.73 -12.06
C LYS A 75 13.67 4.90 -10.85
N LEU A 76 14.36 5.51 -9.89
CA LEU A 76 14.77 4.85 -8.66
C LEU A 76 13.56 4.33 -7.87
N THR A 77 12.55 5.17 -7.67
CA THR A 77 11.31 4.78 -6.99
C THR A 77 10.62 3.65 -7.73
N ALA A 78 10.55 3.70 -9.07
CA ALA A 78 9.90 2.65 -9.85
C ALA A 78 10.59 1.29 -9.69
N TYR A 79 11.91 1.23 -9.70
CA TYR A 79 12.65 -0.01 -9.47
C TYR A 79 12.53 -0.48 -8.02
N HIS A 80 12.54 0.43 -7.05
CA HIS A 80 12.32 0.11 -5.64
C HIS A 80 10.96 -0.59 -5.43
N GLU A 81 9.87 0.03 -5.89
CA GLU A 81 8.54 -0.57 -5.78
C GLU A 81 8.39 -1.86 -6.59
N ALA A 82 9.01 -1.92 -7.77
CA ALA A 82 9.05 -3.15 -8.56
C ALA A 82 9.76 -4.28 -7.83
N GLY A 83 10.82 -3.98 -7.07
CA GLY A 83 11.51 -4.95 -6.23
C GLY A 83 10.62 -5.58 -5.19
N HIS A 84 9.86 -4.77 -4.45
CA HIS A 84 8.84 -5.27 -3.51
C HIS A 84 7.79 -6.14 -4.21
N ALA A 85 7.27 -5.67 -5.34
CA ALA A 85 6.24 -6.38 -6.08
C ALA A 85 6.76 -7.72 -6.64
N LEU A 86 7.94 -7.75 -7.24
CA LEU A 86 8.53 -8.97 -7.79
C LEU A 86 8.79 -10.03 -6.72
N CYS A 87 9.35 -9.63 -5.57
CA CYS A 87 9.54 -10.55 -4.45
C CYS A 87 8.18 -11.14 -4.01
N SER A 88 7.18 -10.29 -3.81
CA SER A 88 5.85 -10.73 -3.37
C SER A 88 5.16 -11.66 -4.36
N LEU A 89 5.28 -11.41 -5.67
CA LEU A 89 4.66 -12.26 -6.71
C LEU A 89 5.31 -13.64 -6.82
N ASN A 90 6.58 -13.77 -6.41
CA ASN A 90 7.32 -15.03 -6.48
C ASN A 90 7.35 -15.81 -5.16
N LEU A 91 6.72 -15.31 -4.10
CA LEU A 91 6.64 -15.96 -2.80
C LEU A 91 5.21 -16.47 -2.54
N PRO A 92 4.99 -17.79 -2.51
CA PRO A 92 3.64 -18.36 -2.30
C PRO A 92 2.97 -17.90 -0.99
N ALA A 93 3.76 -17.67 0.06
CA ALA A 93 3.27 -17.20 1.35
C ALA A 93 3.08 -15.67 1.45
N SER A 94 3.32 -14.94 0.35
CA SER A 94 3.11 -13.49 0.33
C SER A 94 1.62 -13.15 0.18
N MET A 95 1.23 -12.01 0.76
CA MET A 95 -0.12 -11.49 0.55
C MET A 95 -0.30 -11.03 -0.91
N PRO A 96 -1.51 -11.21 -1.50
CA PRO A 96 -1.79 -10.73 -2.84
C PRO A 96 -1.58 -9.22 -2.97
N ILE A 97 -0.91 -8.83 -4.05
CA ILE A 97 -0.72 -7.42 -4.38
C ILE A 97 -2.04 -6.87 -4.94
N HIS A 98 -2.51 -5.78 -4.37
CA HIS A 98 -3.64 -5.04 -4.92
C HIS A 98 -3.20 -4.05 -6.00
N LYS A 99 -2.16 -3.27 -5.71
CA LYS A 99 -1.54 -2.35 -6.66
C LYS A 99 -0.14 -1.92 -6.21
N ALA A 100 0.66 -1.48 -7.18
CA ALA A 100 1.90 -0.73 -6.96
C ALA A 100 1.76 0.66 -7.59
N THR A 101 2.38 1.69 -7.01
CA THR A 101 2.32 3.06 -7.51
C THR A 101 3.58 3.82 -7.14
N ILE A 102 3.96 4.75 -8.01
CA ILE A 102 5.05 5.71 -7.78
C ILE A 102 4.50 7.14 -7.58
N ILE A 103 3.20 7.26 -7.32
CA ILE A 103 2.59 8.55 -6.99
C ILE A 103 2.88 8.86 -5.53
N PRO A 104 3.60 9.96 -5.22
CA PRO A 104 3.93 10.31 -3.84
C PRO A 104 2.70 10.56 -2.98
N ARG A 105 2.68 9.97 -1.76
CA ARG A 105 1.64 10.19 -0.75
C ARG A 105 2.27 10.36 0.63
N GLY A 106 1.89 11.39 1.35
CA GLY A 106 2.49 11.67 2.65
C GLY A 106 4.02 11.77 2.56
N ARG A 107 4.74 10.85 3.22
CA ARG A 107 6.22 10.77 3.15
C ARG A 107 6.73 9.74 2.15
N ALA A 108 5.87 8.86 1.64
CA ALA A 108 6.25 7.84 0.69
C ALA A 108 6.31 8.41 -0.73
N LEU A 109 7.32 8.02 -1.49
CA LEU A 109 7.47 8.38 -2.91
C LEU A 109 6.75 7.38 -3.81
N GLY A 110 6.63 6.14 -3.37
CA GLY A 110 5.85 5.06 -3.98
C GLY A 110 5.33 4.11 -2.91
N MET A 111 4.59 3.10 -3.29
CA MET A 111 4.16 2.02 -2.40
C MET A 111 3.64 0.81 -3.16
N VAL A 112 3.79 -0.37 -2.57
CA VAL A 112 3.06 -1.58 -2.93
C VAL A 112 1.97 -1.83 -1.90
N MET A 113 0.74 -1.97 -2.36
CA MET A 113 -0.42 -2.25 -1.51
C MET A 113 -0.81 -3.71 -1.60
N TYR A 114 -1.06 -4.30 -0.46
CA TYR A 114 -1.52 -5.68 -0.32
C TYR A 114 -2.99 -5.71 0.08
N LEU A 115 -3.73 -6.68 -0.41
CA LEU A 115 -5.12 -6.90 -0.08
C LEU A 115 -5.30 -8.33 0.44
N PRO A 116 -5.46 -8.53 1.76
CA PRO A 116 -5.67 -9.86 2.31
C PRO A 116 -6.97 -10.46 1.77
N GLU A 117 -6.93 -11.73 1.41
CA GLU A 117 -8.12 -12.46 0.93
C GLU A 117 -9.10 -12.80 2.07
N LYS A 118 -8.61 -12.88 3.28
CA LYS A 118 -9.35 -13.23 4.51
C LYS A 118 -8.83 -12.44 5.69
N ASP A 119 -9.58 -12.44 6.78
CA ASP A 119 -9.12 -11.87 8.05
C ASP A 119 -7.87 -12.61 8.54
N ILE A 120 -6.84 -11.85 8.92
CA ILE A 120 -5.58 -12.38 9.43
C ILE A 120 -5.72 -12.53 10.93
N ILE A 121 -5.97 -13.76 11.40
CA ILE A 121 -6.08 -14.09 12.83
C ILE A 121 -4.71 -14.48 13.40
N SER A 122 -3.90 -15.17 12.61
CA SER A 122 -2.54 -15.59 12.96
C SER A 122 -1.64 -15.53 11.73
N VAL A 123 -0.35 -15.45 11.94
CA VAL A 123 0.66 -15.37 10.88
C VAL A 123 1.68 -16.48 11.11
N THR A 124 1.93 -17.28 10.10
CA THR A 124 2.93 -18.35 10.16
C THR A 124 4.34 -17.80 10.04
N ARG A 125 5.34 -18.61 10.41
CA ARG A 125 6.75 -18.27 10.21
C ARG A 125 7.06 -17.99 8.74
N GLU A 126 6.56 -18.82 7.84
CA GLU A 126 6.76 -18.68 6.39
C GLU A 126 6.19 -17.33 5.87
N GLU A 127 5.01 -16.93 6.37
CA GLU A 127 4.42 -15.63 6.03
C GLU A 127 5.24 -14.44 6.56
N TYR A 128 5.84 -14.56 7.77
CA TYR A 128 6.77 -13.53 8.28
C TYR A 128 8.04 -13.45 7.43
N GLU A 129 8.62 -14.59 7.08
CA GLU A 129 9.80 -14.66 6.22
C GLU A 129 9.49 -14.05 4.84
N ALA A 130 8.35 -14.39 4.22
CA ALA A 130 7.91 -13.79 2.97
C ALA A 130 7.72 -12.26 3.06
N ARG A 131 7.15 -11.76 4.15
CA ARG A 131 7.04 -10.30 4.39
C ARG A 131 8.40 -9.62 4.47
N MET A 132 9.36 -10.22 5.17
CA MET A 132 10.71 -9.67 5.28
C MET A 132 11.44 -9.67 3.94
N VAL A 133 11.35 -10.75 3.16
CA VAL A 133 11.93 -10.82 1.81
C VAL A 133 11.31 -9.77 0.91
N SER A 134 9.97 -9.65 0.90
CA SER A 134 9.27 -8.65 0.11
C SER A 134 9.68 -7.23 0.51
N ALA A 135 9.81 -6.94 1.80
CA ALA A 135 10.22 -5.63 2.29
C ALA A 135 11.66 -5.26 1.91
N LEU A 136 12.57 -6.23 1.83
CA LEU A 136 13.95 -5.98 1.37
C LEU A 136 14.08 -5.87 -0.15
N GLY A 137 13.05 -6.28 -0.90
CA GLY A 137 13.05 -6.30 -2.36
C GLY A 137 13.37 -4.95 -2.98
N GLY A 138 12.83 -3.85 -2.43
CA GLY A 138 13.10 -2.49 -2.89
C GLY A 138 14.59 -2.12 -2.78
N ARG A 139 15.17 -2.33 -1.61
CA ARG A 139 16.61 -2.08 -1.38
C ARG A 139 17.51 -2.90 -2.32
N VAL A 140 17.18 -4.18 -2.50
CA VAL A 140 17.97 -5.07 -3.37
C VAL A 140 17.82 -4.65 -4.84
N ALA A 141 16.65 -4.23 -5.28
CA ALA A 141 16.44 -3.71 -6.63
C ALA A 141 17.29 -2.44 -6.89
N GLU A 142 17.37 -1.51 -5.94
CA GLU A 142 18.27 -0.36 -6.04
C GLU A 142 19.73 -0.80 -6.23
N GLU A 143 20.19 -1.77 -5.43
CA GLU A 143 21.57 -2.25 -5.50
C GLU A 143 21.90 -2.92 -6.84
N ILE A 144 20.98 -3.75 -7.37
CA ILE A 144 21.15 -4.44 -8.65
C ILE A 144 21.20 -3.46 -9.83
N ILE A 145 20.33 -2.46 -9.83
CA ILE A 145 20.15 -1.57 -10.99
C ILE A 145 21.11 -0.40 -10.98
N PHE A 146 21.38 0.19 -9.82
CA PHE A 146 22.18 1.41 -9.71
C PHE A 146 23.56 1.18 -9.11
N GLY A 147 23.81 0.01 -8.52
CA GLY A 147 25.05 -0.34 -7.84
C GLY A 147 25.00 0.01 -6.34
N ARG A 148 25.84 -0.70 -5.58
CA ARG A 148 25.86 -0.65 -4.11
C ARG A 148 26.06 0.75 -3.54
N ASP A 149 26.90 1.55 -4.17
CA ASP A 149 27.23 2.89 -3.69
C ASP A 149 26.12 3.93 -3.93
N LYS A 150 25.11 3.57 -4.73
CA LYS A 150 23.96 4.43 -5.06
C LYS A 150 22.66 4.03 -4.37
N VAL A 151 22.74 3.05 -3.46
CA VAL A 151 21.56 2.70 -2.65
C VAL A 151 21.20 3.86 -1.73
N THR A 152 19.92 4.18 -1.68
CA THR A 152 19.44 5.35 -0.96
C THR A 152 18.92 5.01 0.44
N SER A 153 18.66 6.05 1.24
CA SER A 153 17.98 5.93 2.52
C SER A 153 16.46 5.66 2.38
N GLY A 154 15.95 5.55 1.16
CA GLY A 154 14.53 5.28 0.88
C GLY A 154 14.02 4.01 1.55
N ALA A 155 14.87 2.97 1.60
CA ALA A 155 14.54 1.71 2.26
C ALA A 155 14.62 1.72 3.81
N SER A 156 14.78 2.88 4.44
CA SER A 156 14.95 2.95 5.91
C SER A 156 13.74 2.40 6.68
N SER A 157 12.53 2.64 6.22
CA SER A 157 11.31 2.09 6.82
C SER A 157 11.22 0.57 6.66
N ASP A 158 11.60 0.05 5.52
CA ASP A 158 11.60 -1.38 5.22
C ASP A 158 12.60 -2.12 6.12
N ILE A 159 13.80 -1.57 6.24
CA ILE A 159 14.85 -2.11 7.13
C ILE A 159 14.38 -2.09 8.59
N GLN A 160 13.74 -1.01 9.04
CA GLN A 160 13.18 -0.92 10.39
C GLN A 160 12.09 -1.98 10.62
N GLN A 161 11.19 -2.14 9.67
CA GLN A 161 10.12 -3.13 9.74
C GLN A 161 10.69 -4.56 9.78
N VAL A 162 11.63 -4.89 8.90
CA VAL A 162 12.30 -6.21 8.87
C VAL A 162 13.02 -6.47 10.18
N THR A 163 13.79 -5.49 10.69
CA THR A 163 14.52 -5.62 11.94
C THR A 163 13.60 -5.88 13.12
N LYS A 164 12.47 -5.14 13.19
CA LYS A 164 11.45 -5.34 14.21
C LYS A 164 10.84 -6.74 14.11
N THR A 165 10.40 -7.14 12.93
CA THR A 165 9.78 -8.45 12.69
C THR A 165 10.73 -9.60 13.05
N ALA A 166 11.99 -9.55 12.60
CA ALA A 166 12.98 -10.57 12.92
C ALA A 166 13.24 -10.66 14.44
N ARG A 167 13.27 -9.53 15.14
CA ARG A 167 13.42 -9.49 16.60
C ARG A 167 12.20 -10.12 17.29
N GLU A 168 10.99 -9.80 16.85
CA GLU A 168 9.74 -10.36 17.40
C GLU A 168 9.66 -11.87 17.15
N MET A 169 10.09 -12.35 15.98
CA MET A 169 10.15 -13.79 15.68
C MET A 169 11.05 -14.54 16.67
N VAL A 170 12.19 -13.95 17.07
CA VAL A 170 13.12 -14.59 18.00
C VAL A 170 12.67 -14.44 19.47
N THR A 171 12.09 -13.31 19.84
CA THR A 171 11.87 -12.97 21.26
C THR A 171 10.44 -13.20 21.74
N GLN A 172 9.47 -13.30 20.84
CA GLN A 172 8.05 -13.37 21.18
C GLN A 172 7.32 -14.56 20.56
N PHE A 173 7.69 -14.94 19.33
CA PHE A 173 6.93 -15.96 18.60
C PHE A 173 7.57 -17.35 18.64
N GLY A 174 8.84 -17.46 18.99
CA GLY A 174 9.58 -18.72 19.12
C GLY A 174 10.28 -19.14 17.85
#